data_5cece1a24445311d64725143e6790a15
#
_entry.id   5cece1a24445311d64725143e6790a15
#
_cell.length_a   1.000
_cell.length_b   1.000
_cell.length_c   1.000
_cell.angle_alpha   90.00
_cell.angle_beta   90.00
_cell.angle_gamma   90.00
#
_symmetry.space_group_name_H-M   'P 1'
#
loop_
_entity.id
_entity.type
_entity.pdbx_description
1 polymer ?
#
loop_
_entity_poly.entity_id
_entity_poly.type
_entity_poly.pdbx_seq_one_letter_code
_entity_poly.pdbx_strand_id
1 'polypeptide(L)'
;MPKKFELNVSDLRLICDPKVFKFKNTSEVKPLDTVIGQERAVKAIDFGLNMEDPGYNIFVTGLASTGKSTIVRDLVNKHAKRLPTPNDLCLVNNFKDEFRPKAIAVSPGTAIQFSKKMKRAIEGLKKELPEIFEDDAYLKKLSKLKNTFAQQQHALFEKLEAFAAEKSLYIEQTEDDFQTIPVVDGQPITPEEFSALPAKTRAKIEENLRLVQAEIEATAVEMDKNNLALHADIEKLMDTYALSVVKKRLDPMRKEFKACEGIVAHLNAVQEHIVENFNLFIPPKKSEAPPTEQAPRNANASFQQYEVNVLVDQESTKGAPVIFETNPTYNNLFGYIEKRAVMGTLMTDFTMVQASCLFRANDVYLLL
;
A
#
# COMPACT_ATOMS: atom_id res chain seq x y z
N MET A 1 -46.77 -65.52 -41.95
CA MET A 1 -46.63 -64.55 -40.82
C MET A 1 -45.64 -63.48 -41.17
N PRO A 2 -45.83 -62.33 -40.75
CA PRO A 2 -45.47 -61.15 -41.52
C PRO A 2 -43.98 -60.83 -41.49
N LYS A 3 -43.43 -60.53 -42.65
CA LYS A 3 -42.16 -59.85 -42.93
C LYS A 3 -42.10 -58.44 -42.40
N LYS A 4 -42.80 -58.10 -41.28
CA LYS A 4 -42.96 -56.79 -40.76
C LYS A 4 -41.67 -56.17 -40.18
N PHE A 5 -40.67 -57.00 -39.99
CA PHE A 5 -39.37 -56.56 -39.46
C PHE A 5 -38.19 -56.91 -40.39
N GLU A 6 -38.50 -57.42 -41.62
CA GLU A 6 -37.49 -57.64 -42.63
C GLU A 6 -37.19 -56.33 -43.36
N LEU A 7 -35.98 -55.86 -43.26
CA LEU A 7 -35.50 -54.65 -43.96
C LEU A 7 -35.04 -55.05 -45.37
N ASN A 8 -35.34 -54.23 -46.38
CA ASN A 8 -34.77 -54.41 -47.70
C ASN A 8 -33.26 -54.16 -47.67
N VAL A 9 -32.51 -54.73 -48.57
CA VAL A 9 -31.05 -54.56 -48.67
C VAL A 9 -30.70 -53.11 -48.87
N SER A 10 -31.54 -52.28 -49.51
CA SER A 10 -31.42 -50.83 -49.67
C SER A 10 -31.51 -50.10 -48.36
N ASP A 11 -32.24 -50.64 -47.37
CA ASP A 11 -32.46 -49.95 -46.10
C ASP A 11 -31.35 -50.21 -45.08
N LEU A 12 -30.45 -51.17 -45.37
CA LEU A 12 -29.28 -51.56 -44.58
C LEU A 12 -28.10 -50.57 -44.76
N ARG A 13 -28.16 -49.73 -45.76
CA ARG A 13 -27.11 -48.75 -46.04
C ARG A 13 -27.71 -47.36 -46.28
N LEU A 14 -27.34 -46.40 -45.47
CA LEU A 14 -27.69 -44.99 -45.71
C LEU A 14 -26.89 -44.46 -46.93
N ILE A 15 -27.60 -44.26 -48.03
CA ILE A 15 -27.01 -43.67 -49.25
C ILE A 15 -27.45 -42.21 -49.30
N CYS A 16 -26.48 -41.29 -49.32
CA CYS A 16 -26.74 -39.89 -49.49
C CYS A 16 -26.85 -39.57 -50.97
N ASP A 17 -28.04 -39.16 -51.45
CA ASP A 17 -28.20 -38.72 -52.85
C ASP A 17 -27.54 -37.36 -53.05
N PRO A 18 -26.53 -37.19 -53.95
CA PRO A 18 -25.87 -35.90 -54.19
C PRO A 18 -26.84 -34.79 -54.65
N LYS A 19 -28.01 -35.13 -55.18
CA LYS A 19 -29.04 -34.16 -55.61
C LYS A 19 -29.71 -33.40 -54.43
N VAL A 20 -29.57 -33.91 -53.21
CA VAL A 20 -30.06 -33.23 -51.99
C VAL A 20 -29.24 -31.96 -51.71
N PHE A 21 -28.00 -31.93 -52.16
CA PHE A 21 -27.12 -30.79 -51.93
C PHE A 21 -27.38 -29.69 -52.96
N LYS A 22 -27.64 -28.47 -52.46
CA LYS A 22 -27.91 -27.24 -53.27
C LYS A 22 -26.65 -26.43 -53.56
N PHE A 23 -25.47 -27.00 -53.38
CA PHE A 23 -24.17 -26.32 -53.62
C PHE A 23 -23.33 -27.17 -54.61
N LYS A 24 -22.43 -26.51 -55.33
CA LYS A 24 -21.53 -27.14 -56.30
C LYS A 24 -20.22 -27.61 -55.71
N ASN A 25 -19.74 -26.91 -54.71
CA ASN A 25 -18.49 -27.21 -54.02
C ASN A 25 -18.58 -26.77 -52.55
N THR A 26 -17.62 -27.25 -51.73
CA THR A 26 -17.61 -27.02 -50.27
C THR A 26 -17.36 -25.56 -49.86
N SER A 27 -16.84 -24.73 -50.74
CA SER A 27 -16.64 -23.28 -50.46
C SER A 27 -17.97 -22.52 -50.41
N GLU A 28 -19.03 -23.04 -50.94
CA GLU A 28 -20.38 -22.47 -50.93
C GLU A 28 -21.15 -22.85 -49.64
N VAL A 29 -20.60 -23.79 -48.85
CA VAL A 29 -21.23 -24.27 -47.60
C VAL A 29 -20.84 -23.38 -46.46
N LYS A 30 -21.80 -22.76 -45.79
CA LYS A 30 -21.57 -22.01 -44.57
C LYS A 30 -21.12 -22.92 -43.45
N PRO A 31 -20.15 -22.48 -42.58
CA PRO A 31 -19.81 -23.24 -41.40
C PRO A 31 -21.04 -23.50 -40.53
N LEU A 32 -21.08 -24.67 -39.92
CA LEU A 32 -22.17 -25.09 -39.06
C LEU A 32 -21.99 -24.42 -37.67
N ASP A 33 -22.92 -23.57 -37.27
CA ASP A 33 -22.92 -22.89 -35.97
C ASP A 33 -23.68 -23.63 -34.86
N THR A 34 -24.21 -24.83 -35.16
CA THR A 34 -25.01 -25.60 -34.24
C THR A 34 -24.51 -27.02 -34.08
N VAL A 35 -24.76 -27.57 -32.90
CA VAL A 35 -24.43 -28.96 -32.60
C VAL A 35 -25.51 -29.88 -33.18
N ILE A 36 -25.12 -30.87 -34.00
CA ILE A 36 -26.05 -31.83 -34.59
C ILE A 36 -26.26 -33.03 -33.66
N GLY A 37 -27.51 -33.43 -33.51
CA GLY A 37 -27.86 -34.74 -32.93
C GLY A 37 -27.85 -34.84 -31.40
N GLN A 38 -27.65 -33.74 -30.66
CA GLN A 38 -27.61 -33.73 -29.19
C GLN A 38 -28.63 -32.73 -28.61
N GLU A 39 -29.80 -32.59 -29.19
CA GLU A 39 -30.79 -31.55 -28.80
C GLU A 39 -31.19 -31.61 -27.33
N ARG A 40 -31.34 -32.82 -26.76
CA ARG A 40 -31.71 -33.00 -25.35
C ARG A 40 -30.60 -32.53 -24.41
N ALA A 41 -29.34 -32.83 -24.71
CA ALA A 41 -28.18 -32.36 -23.92
C ALA A 41 -28.01 -30.87 -24.04
N VAL A 42 -28.14 -30.30 -25.25
CA VAL A 42 -28.08 -28.83 -25.49
C VAL A 42 -29.14 -28.11 -24.67
N LYS A 43 -30.41 -28.57 -24.71
CA LYS A 43 -31.50 -27.98 -23.91
C LYS A 43 -31.25 -28.08 -22.39
N ALA A 44 -30.71 -29.20 -21.93
CA ALA A 44 -30.42 -29.41 -20.51
C ALA A 44 -29.28 -28.47 -20.02
N ILE A 45 -28.21 -28.31 -20.84
CA ILE A 45 -27.12 -27.40 -20.53
C ILE A 45 -27.61 -25.95 -20.55
N ASP A 46 -28.36 -25.55 -21.58
CA ASP A 46 -28.93 -24.19 -21.68
C ASP A 46 -29.87 -23.87 -20.49
N PHE A 47 -30.70 -24.82 -20.08
CA PHE A 47 -31.50 -24.70 -18.87
C PHE A 47 -30.61 -24.49 -17.62
N GLY A 48 -29.57 -25.30 -17.44
CA GLY A 48 -28.66 -25.18 -16.28
C GLY A 48 -27.87 -23.88 -16.27
N LEU A 49 -27.47 -23.37 -17.46
CA LEU A 49 -26.78 -22.08 -17.56
C LEU A 49 -27.65 -20.86 -17.24
N ASN A 50 -28.97 -21.01 -17.36
CA ASN A 50 -29.92 -19.94 -17.01
C ASN A 50 -30.42 -20.03 -15.54
N MET A 51 -29.94 -21.00 -14.75
CA MET A 51 -30.25 -21.11 -13.32
C MET A 51 -29.30 -20.20 -12.52
N GLU A 52 -29.86 -19.25 -11.81
CA GLU A 52 -29.11 -18.26 -11.00
C GLU A 52 -28.95 -18.69 -9.51
N ASP A 53 -29.53 -19.85 -9.14
CA ASP A 53 -29.49 -20.33 -7.76
C ASP A 53 -28.07 -20.79 -7.35
N PRO A 54 -27.59 -20.42 -6.16
CA PRO A 54 -26.30 -20.86 -5.64
C PRO A 54 -26.19 -22.39 -5.54
N GLY A 55 -25.05 -22.94 -5.98
CA GLY A 55 -24.76 -24.36 -5.91
C GLY A 55 -25.26 -25.17 -7.13
N TYR A 56 -25.79 -24.53 -8.15
CA TYR A 56 -26.21 -25.19 -9.37
C TYR A 56 -24.99 -25.48 -10.25
N ASN A 57 -24.45 -26.70 -10.14
CA ASN A 57 -23.32 -27.15 -10.95
C ASN A 57 -23.80 -28.09 -12.05
N ILE A 58 -23.26 -27.98 -13.26
CA ILE A 58 -23.60 -28.84 -14.41
C ILE A 58 -22.55 -29.95 -14.54
N PHE A 59 -23.00 -31.18 -14.41
CA PHE A 59 -22.16 -32.35 -14.63
C PHE A 59 -22.45 -33.02 -15.99
N VAL A 60 -21.44 -33.09 -16.88
CA VAL A 60 -21.57 -33.64 -18.23
C VAL A 60 -20.83 -34.93 -18.35
N THR A 61 -21.55 -36.03 -18.58
CA THR A 61 -21.00 -37.37 -18.72
C THR A 61 -21.31 -37.98 -20.09
N GLY A 62 -20.52 -38.95 -20.51
CA GLY A 62 -20.69 -39.67 -21.75
C GLY A 62 -19.39 -40.29 -22.25
N LEU A 63 -19.46 -41.06 -23.35
CA LEU A 63 -18.30 -41.72 -23.95
C LEU A 63 -17.23 -40.73 -24.40
N ALA A 64 -15.98 -41.14 -24.40
CA ALA A 64 -14.89 -40.34 -24.94
C ALA A 64 -15.12 -39.98 -26.42
N SER A 65 -14.59 -38.86 -26.90
CA SER A 65 -14.66 -38.42 -28.29
C SER A 65 -16.07 -38.16 -28.85
N THR A 66 -17.09 -37.94 -27.97
CA THR A 66 -18.46 -37.59 -28.40
C THR A 66 -18.68 -36.07 -28.53
N GLY A 67 -17.62 -35.26 -28.47
CA GLY A 67 -17.73 -33.81 -28.62
C GLY A 67 -18.21 -33.07 -27.38
N LYS A 68 -18.29 -33.68 -26.19
CA LYS A 68 -18.78 -33.07 -24.95
C LYS A 68 -18.12 -31.72 -24.66
N SER A 69 -16.80 -31.69 -24.58
CA SER A 69 -16.04 -30.47 -24.26
C SER A 69 -16.25 -29.34 -25.29
N THR A 70 -16.37 -29.68 -26.56
CA THR A 70 -16.64 -28.73 -27.66
C THR A 70 -18.03 -28.13 -27.50
N ILE A 71 -19.05 -28.98 -27.28
CA ILE A 71 -20.44 -28.53 -27.08
C ILE A 71 -20.58 -27.62 -25.87
N VAL A 72 -20.04 -28.07 -24.72
CA VAL A 72 -20.09 -27.28 -23.48
C VAL A 72 -19.41 -25.93 -23.66
N ARG A 73 -18.19 -25.94 -24.22
CA ARG A 73 -17.43 -24.71 -24.45
C ARG A 73 -18.17 -23.73 -25.36
N ASP A 74 -18.77 -24.18 -26.44
CA ASP A 74 -19.55 -23.37 -27.35
C ASP A 74 -20.77 -22.74 -26.70
N LEU A 75 -21.54 -23.54 -25.97
CA LEU A 75 -22.74 -23.07 -25.27
C LEU A 75 -22.39 -22.07 -24.17
N VAL A 76 -21.40 -22.39 -23.35
CA VAL A 76 -20.95 -21.48 -22.28
C VAL A 76 -20.39 -20.18 -22.86
N ASN A 77 -19.57 -20.23 -23.92
CA ASN A 77 -19.06 -19.02 -24.56
C ASN A 77 -20.18 -18.15 -25.18
N LYS A 78 -21.21 -18.78 -25.77
CA LYS A 78 -22.37 -18.05 -26.31
C LYS A 78 -23.17 -17.39 -25.19
N HIS A 79 -23.35 -18.08 -24.06
CA HIS A 79 -24.04 -17.54 -22.90
C HIS A 79 -23.24 -16.43 -22.21
N ALA A 80 -21.94 -16.67 -21.98
CA ALA A 80 -21.03 -15.72 -21.33
C ALA A 80 -20.98 -14.35 -22.04
N LYS A 81 -21.07 -14.31 -23.36
CA LYS A 81 -21.09 -13.06 -24.16
C LYS A 81 -22.30 -12.18 -23.86
N ARG A 82 -23.37 -12.72 -23.29
CA ARG A 82 -24.63 -11.98 -22.97
C ARG A 82 -24.57 -11.41 -21.57
N LEU A 83 -23.70 -11.91 -20.72
CA LEU A 83 -23.55 -11.46 -19.33
C LEU A 83 -22.64 -10.25 -19.23
N PRO A 84 -22.80 -9.42 -18.20
CA PRO A 84 -21.88 -8.29 -17.95
C PRO A 84 -20.48 -8.80 -17.64
N THR A 85 -19.47 -8.02 -17.98
CA THR A 85 -18.09 -8.29 -17.54
C THR A 85 -17.98 -8.01 -16.05
N PRO A 86 -17.50 -8.98 -15.24
CA PRO A 86 -17.35 -8.77 -13.80
C PRO A 86 -16.21 -7.82 -13.47
N ASN A 87 -16.18 -7.37 -12.22
CA ASN A 87 -15.17 -6.45 -11.74
C ASN A 87 -13.75 -7.03 -11.75
N ASP A 88 -12.75 -6.18 -11.92
CA ASP A 88 -11.37 -6.53 -11.60
C ASP A 88 -11.20 -6.67 -10.09
N LEU A 89 -10.17 -7.39 -9.65
CA LEU A 89 -9.84 -7.58 -8.25
C LEU A 89 -8.39 -7.20 -7.97
N CYS A 90 -8.18 -6.29 -7.03
CA CYS A 90 -6.88 -5.90 -6.54
C CYS A 90 -6.69 -6.25 -5.06
N LEU A 91 -5.46 -6.55 -4.68
CA LEU A 91 -5.04 -6.68 -3.30
C LEU A 91 -4.08 -5.53 -2.97
N VAL A 92 -4.32 -4.84 -1.86
CA VAL A 92 -3.52 -3.71 -1.40
C VAL A 92 -3.15 -3.87 0.07
N ASN A 93 -2.09 -3.20 0.50
CA ASN A 93 -1.68 -3.22 1.90
C ASN A 93 -2.75 -2.62 2.82
N ASN A 94 -2.83 -3.18 4.01
CA ASN A 94 -3.61 -2.63 5.11
C ASN A 94 -2.64 -2.08 6.18
N PHE A 95 -2.40 -0.77 6.14
CA PHE A 95 -1.47 -0.10 7.05
C PHE A 95 -1.84 -0.20 8.54
N LYS A 96 -3.06 -0.68 8.85
CA LYS A 96 -3.49 -0.93 10.25
C LYS A 96 -3.20 -2.35 10.71
N ASP A 97 -3.09 -3.31 9.79
CA ASP A 97 -2.84 -4.72 10.08
C ASP A 97 -2.19 -5.37 8.85
N GLU A 98 -0.88 -5.47 8.85
CA GLU A 98 -0.07 -5.98 7.74
C GLU A 98 -0.40 -7.45 7.37
N PHE A 99 -0.92 -8.22 8.32
CA PHE A 99 -1.30 -9.61 8.09
C PHE A 99 -2.66 -9.77 7.41
N ARG A 100 -3.41 -8.67 7.25
CA ARG A 100 -4.75 -8.67 6.64
C ARG A 100 -4.85 -7.67 5.50
N PRO A 101 -4.25 -7.98 4.33
CA PRO A 101 -4.36 -7.12 3.16
C PRO A 101 -5.83 -6.93 2.75
N LYS A 102 -6.13 -5.82 2.08
CA LYS A 102 -7.49 -5.48 1.65
C LYS A 102 -7.68 -5.82 0.19
N ALA A 103 -8.77 -6.53 -0.10
CA ALA A 103 -9.25 -6.73 -1.47
C ALA A 103 -10.14 -5.56 -1.90
N ILE A 104 -9.93 -5.04 -3.11
CA ILE A 104 -10.71 -3.98 -3.71
C ILE A 104 -11.23 -4.48 -5.06
N ALA A 105 -12.56 -4.50 -5.21
CA ALA A 105 -13.21 -4.76 -6.48
C ALA A 105 -13.41 -3.43 -7.22
N VAL A 106 -13.00 -3.38 -8.49
CA VAL A 106 -13.05 -2.18 -9.32
C VAL A 106 -13.62 -2.50 -10.70
N SER A 107 -14.12 -1.51 -11.42
CA SER A 107 -14.67 -1.72 -12.76
C SER A 107 -13.65 -2.38 -13.70
N PRO A 108 -14.09 -3.19 -14.68
CA PRO A 108 -13.21 -3.89 -15.62
C PRO A 108 -12.19 -2.96 -16.30
N GLY A 109 -10.94 -3.37 -16.36
CA GLY A 109 -9.81 -2.61 -16.93
C GLY A 109 -9.27 -1.49 -16.04
N THR A 110 -9.83 -1.30 -14.83
CA THR A 110 -9.40 -0.24 -13.92
C THR A 110 -8.20 -0.65 -13.05
N ALA A 111 -8.10 -1.93 -12.71
CA ALA A 111 -7.07 -2.44 -11.79
C ALA A 111 -5.64 -2.19 -12.28
N ILE A 112 -5.35 -2.52 -13.54
CA ILE A 112 -4.03 -2.29 -14.15
C ILE A 112 -3.71 -0.80 -14.22
N GLN A 113 -4.68 0.04 -14.56
CA GLN A 113 -4.49 1.49 -14.61
C GLN A 113 -4.16 2.05 -13.24
N PHE A 114 -4.90 1.62 -12.21
CA PHE A 114 -4.64 2.01 -10.83
C PHE A 114 -3.25 1.58 -10.37
N SER A 115 -2.86 0.32 -10.59
CA SER A 115 -1.53 -0.21 -10.25
C SER A 115 -0.40 0.59 -10.92
N LYS A 116 -0.51 0.85 -12.23
CA LYS A 116 0.48 1.65 -12.97
C LYS A 116 0.60 3.09 -12.45
N LYS A 117 -0.53 3.74 -12.13
CA LYS A 117 -0.54 5.10 -11.60
C LYS A 117 0.01 5.18 -10.20
N MET A 118 -0.33 4.20 -9.35
CA MET A 118 0.20 4.10 -8.01
C MET A 118 1.73 3.96 -8.01
N LYS A 119 2.27 3.07 -8.85
CA LYS A 119 3.72 2.92 -9.02
C LYS A 119 4.38 4.24 -9.45
N ARG A 120 3.81 4.95 -10.43
CA ARG A 120 4.32 6.25 -10.89
C ARG A 120 4.23 7.33 -9.80
N ALA A 121 3.17 7.33 -9.00
CA ALA A 121 3.02 8.27 -7.89
C ALA A 121 4.12 8.06 -6.84
N ILE A 122 4.36 6.81 -6.42
CA ILE A 122 5.41 6.47 -5.46
C ILE A 122 6.81 6.79 -6.00
N GLU A 123 7.10 6.46 -7.27
CA GLU A 123 8.38 6.83 -7.91
C GLU A 123 8.58 8.37 -7.99
N GLY A 124 7.49 9.11 -8.20
CA GLY A 124 7.53 10.58 -8.13
C GLY A 124 7.79 11.10 -6.73
N LEU A 125 7.13 10.50 -5.71
CA LEU A 125 7.31 10.88 -4.31
C LEU A 125 8.73 10.60 -3.80
N LYS A 126 9.36 9.51 -4.23
CA LYS A 126 10.77 9.19 -3.90
C LYS A 126 11.74 10.30 -4.35
N LYS A 127 11.40 11.05 -5.38
CA LYS A 127 12.21 12.17 -5.87
C LYS A 127 11.82 13.48 -5.23
N GLU A 128 10.52 13.79 -5.17
CA GLU A 128 10.03 15.11 -4.76
C GLU A 128 10.06 15.32 -3.24
N LEU A 129 9.88 14.27 -2.44
CA LEU A 129 9.89 14.42 -0.97
C LEU A 129 11.26 14.85 -0.42
N PRO A 130 12.40 14.28 -0.84
CA PRO A 130 13.70 14.80 -0.41
C PRO A 130 13.94 16.25 -0.85
N GLU A 131 13.57 16.61 -2.09
CA GLU A 131 13.79 17.92 -2.67
C GLU A 131 13.04 19.04 -1.91
N ILE A 132 11.83 18.75 -1.39
CA ILE A 132 11.02 19.75 -0.68
C ILE A 132 11.68 20.23 0.62
N PHE A 133 12.48 19.38 1.28
CA PHE A 133 13.19 19.72 2.51
C PHE A 133 14.50 20.48 2.24
N GLU A 134 14.92 20.57 0.98
CA GLU A 134 16.02 21.40 0.50
C GLU A 134 15.53 22.73 -0.11
N ASP A 135 14.20 22.91 -0.25
CA ASP A 135 13.63 24.12 -0.83
C ASP A 135 13.83 25.35 0.07
N ASP A 136 14.16 26.49 -0.55
CA ASP A 136 14.36 27.77 0.11
C ASP A 136 13.19 28.20 1.00
N ALA A 137 11.95 27.92 0.60
CA ALA A 137 10.75 28.27 1.36
C ALA A 137 10.67 27.48 2.68
N TYR A 138 11.02 26.19 2.65
CA TYR A 138 11.10 25.34 3.84
C TYR A 138 12.23 25.80 4.75
N LEU A 139 13.44 25.97 4.19
CA LEU A 139 14.64 26.38 4.95
C LEU A 139 14.46 27.73 5.63
N LYS A 140 13.82 28.71 4.96
CA LYS A 140 13.49 30.01 5.57
C LYS A 140 12.54 29.87 6.77
N LYS A 141 11.51 29.03 6.69
CA LYS A 141 10.59 28.82 7.81
C LYS A 141 11.28 28.07 8.95
N LEU A 142 12.06 27.05 8.65
CA LEU A 142 12.86 26.31 9.65
C LEU A 142 13.86 27.24 10.36
N SER A 143 14.57 28.08 9.61
CA SER A 143 15.50 29.07 10.18
C SER A 143 14.76 30.08 11.07
N LYS A 144 13.58 30.53 10.65
CA LYS A 144 12.77 31.44 11.48
C LYS A 144 12.36 30.80 12.80
N LEU A 145 11.90 29.55 12.79
CA LEU A 145 11.56 28.80 14.01
C LEU A 145 12.77 28.68 14.94
N LYS A 146 13.93 28.26 14.40
CA LYS A 146 15.18 28.14 15.17
C LYS A 146 15.64 29.47 15.75
N ASN A 147 15.55 30.55 14.98
CA ASN A 147 15.93 31.90 15.46
C ASN A 147 14.99 32.38 16.57
N THR A 148 13.67 32.17 16.44
CA THR A 148 12.71 32.52 17.47
C THR A 148 13.01 31.75 18.77
N PHE A 149 13.30 30.48 18.65
CA PHE A 149 13.67 29.63 19.78
C PHE A 149 14.99 30.12 20.43
N ALA A 150 16.02 30.41 19.64
CA ALA A 150 17.29 30.94 20.16
C ALA A 150 17.09 32.26 20.93
N GLN A 151 16.22 33.14 20.43
CA GLN A 151 15.86 34.38 21.13
C GLN A 151 15.15 34.11 22.46
N GLN A 152 14.24 33.14 22.50
CA GLN A 152 13.57 32.76 23.74
C GLN A 152 14.54 32.18 24.76
N GLN A 153 15.45 31.31 24.34
CA GLN A 153 16.48 30.73 25.20
C GLN A 153 17.41 31.81 25.75
N HIS A 154 17.85 32.72 24.89
CA HIS A 154 18.69 33.86 25.31
C HIS A 154 17.98 34.74 26.34
N ALA A 155 16.70 35.08 26.12
CA ALA A 155 15.93 35.88 27.05
C ALA A 155 15.72 35.21 28.42
N LEU A 156 15.60 33.87 28.45
CA LEU A 156 15.55 33.13 29.72
C LEU A 156 16.89 33.15 30.43
N PHE A 157 17.99 33.00 29.72
CA PHE A 157 19.33 33.07 30.28
C PHE A 157 19.66 34.45 30.79
N GLU A 158 19.35 35.54 30.06
CA GLU A 158 19.52 36.93 30.52
C GLU A 158 18.75 37.23 31.81
N LYS A 159 17.52 36.69 31.95
CA LYS A 159 16.75 36.84 33.19
C LYS A 159 17.43 36.10 34.36
N LEU A 160 17.94 34.91 34.12
CA LEU A 160 18.65 34.13 35.13
C LEU A 160 19.96 34.81 35.55
N GLU A 161 20.72 35.37 34.60
CA GLU A 161 21.93 36.14 34.89
C GLU A 161 21.62 37.41 35.70
N ALA A 162 20.57 38.14 35.32
CA ALA A 162 20.14 39.32 36.08
C ALA A 162 19.74 38.98 37.51
N PHE A 163 18.98 37.90 37.71
CA PHE A 163 18.60 37.40 39.04
C PHE A 163 19.83 37.02 39.88
N ALA A 164 20.78 36.31 39.28
CA ALA A 164 22.02 35.92 39.95
C ALA A 164 22.87 37.15 40.34
N ALA A 165 22.97 38.14 39.44
CA ALA A 165 23.69 39.36 39.69
C ALA A 165 23.11 40.18 40.86
N GLU A 166 21.75 40.25 40.98
CA GLU A 166 21.09 40.85 42.15
C GLU A 166 21.45 40.16 43.47
N LYS A 167 21.78 38.90 43.41
CA LYS A 167 22.20 38.06 44.57
C LYS A 167 23.73 38.06 44.75
N SER A 168 24.49 38.85 43.98
CA SER A 168 25.95 38.89 43.98
C SER A 168 26.58 37.52 43.60
N LEU A 169 25.96 36.86 42.64
CA LEU A 169 26.43 35.61 42.04
C LEU A 169 26.61 35.79 40.54
N TYR A 170 27.59 35.12 39.99
CA TYR A 170 27.82 35.03 38.54
C TYR A 170 27.50 33.60 38.08
N ILE A 171 26.86 33.44 36.92
CA ILE A 171 26.54 32.16 36.32
C ILE A 171 27.42 32.00 35.10
N GLU A 172 28.14 30.88 35.06
CA GLU A 172 28.91 30.44 33.90
C GLU A 172 28.21 29.21 33.29
N GLN A 173 27.89 29.30 31.99
CA GLN A 173 27.32 28.22 31.25
C GLN A 173 28.45 27.29 30.77
N THR A 174 28.46 26.02 31.21
CA THR A 174 29.30 24.96 30.69
C THR A 174 28.54 24.13 29.66
N GLU A 175 29.19 23.19 28.99
CA GLU A 175 28.54 22.37 27.93
C GLU A 175 27.30 21.59 28.45
N ASP A 176 27.31 21.16 29.71
CA ASP A 176 26.27 20.30 30.30
C ASP A 176 25.54 20.91 31.51
N ASP A 177 26.01 22.05 32.11
CA ASP A 177 25.46 22.55 33.38
C ASP A 177 25.69 24.03 33.56
N PHE A 178 25.08 24.63 34.60
CA PHE A 178 25.27 25.99 35.03
C PHE A 178 26.09 26.02 36.33
N GLN A 179 27.25 26.68 36.31
CA GLN A 179 28.06 26.89 37.51
C GLN A 179 27.80 28.26 38.08
N THR A 180 27.56 28.31 39.39
CA THR A 180 27.36 29.57 40.13
C THR A 180 28.63 29.91 40.89
N ILE A 181 29.16 31.12 40.65
CA ILE A 181 30.39 31.63 41.26
C ILE A 181 30.02 32.87 42.12
N PRO A 182 30.31 32.84 43.44
CA PRO A 182 30.08 34.00 44.27
C PRO A 182 30.97 35.20 43.89
N VAL A 183 30.38 36.41 43.93
CA VAL A 183 31.08 37.67 43.63
C VAL A 183 31.10 38.54 44.89
N VAL A 184 32.32 38.92 45.33
CA VAL A 184 32.53 39.84 46.47
C VAL A 184 33.36 41.03 45.96
N ASP A 185 32.89 42.25 46.29
CA ASP A 185 33.50 43.49 45.82
C ASP A 185 33.70 43.59 44.29
N GLY A 186 32.77 42.97 43.53
CA GLY A 186 32.77 42.99 42.08
C GLY A 186 33.74 41.98 41.41
N GLN A 187 34.36 41.08 42.16
CA GLN A 187 35.23 40.05 41.63
C GLN A 187 34.74 38.62 42.03
N PRO A 188 34.78 37.65 41.11
CA PRO A 188 34.49 36.27 41.41
C PRO A 188 35.52 35.72 42.40
N ILE A 189 35.06 35.01 43.44
CA ILE A 189 35.92 34.43 44.49
C ILE A 189 36.09 32.93 44.31
N THR A 190 37.31 32.43 44.65
CA THR A 190 37.59 31.01 44.65
C THR A 190 37.02 30.29 45.89
N PRO A 191 36.86 28.94 45.87
CA PRO A 191 36.40 28.18 47.03
C PRO A 191 37.26 28.36 48.29
N GLU A 192 38.55 28.66 48.14
CA GLU A 192 39.47 28.92 49.24
C GLU A 192 39.19 30.28 49.85
N GLU A 193 38.99 31.31 49.04
CA GLU A 193 38.61 32.68 49.50
C GLU A 193 37.25 32.71 50.17
N PHE A 194 36.27 31.94 49.61
CA PHE A 194 34.96 31.79 50.23
C PHE A 194 35.05 31.21 51.64
N SER A 195 35.94 30.23 51.87
CA SER A 195 36.14 29.60 53.17
C SER A 195 36.75 30.57 54.24
N ALA A 196 37.48 31.58 53.78
CA ALA A 196 38.12 32.59 54.63
C ALA A 196 37.20 33.75 55.04
N LEU A 197 35.96 33.83 54.47
CA LEU A 197 35.00 34.89 54.76
C LEU A 197 34.41 34.80 56.20
N PRO A 198 33.99 35.94 56.80
CA PRO A 198 33.26 35.96 58.07
C PRO A 198 31.98 35.11 58.02
N ALA A 199 31.66 34.40 59.12
CA ALA A 199 30.53 33.48 59.21
C ALA A 199 29.18 34.07 58.76
N LYS A 200 28.92 35.37 59.06
CA LYS A 200 27.71 36.10 58.66
C LYS A 200 27.63 36.28 57.12
N THR A 201 28.74 36.64 56.49
CA THR A 201 28.84 36.84 55.03
C THR A 201 28.68 35.52 54.31
N ARG A 202 29.27 34.44 54.80
CA ARG A 202 29.19 33.11 54.26
C ARG A 202 27.77 32.59 54.30
N ALA A 203 27.07 32.71 55.45
CA ALA A 203 25.66 32.28 55.58
C ALA A 203 24.72 33.02 54.59
N LYS A 204 24.95 34.31 54.31
CA LYS A 204 24.18 35.06 53.33
C LYS A 204 24.45 34.59 51.88
N ILE A 205 25.69 34.30 51.57
CA ILE A 205 26.07 33.77 50.23
C ILE A 205 25.48 32.38 50.04
N GLU A 206 25.50 31.52 51.05
CA GLU A 206 24.89 30.18 51.01
C GLU A 206 23.37 30.23 50.80
N GLU A 207 22.68 31.20 51.43
CA GLU A 207 21.25 31.41 51.21
C GLU A 207 20.98 31.89 49.76
N ASN A 208 21.78 32.86 49.25
CA ASN A 208 21.69 33.31 47.89
C ASN A 208 21.98 32.21 46.86
N LEU A 209 22.97 31.34 47.12
CA LEU A 209 23.27 30.16 46.29
C LEU A 209 22.06 29.21 46.20
N ARG A 210 21.36 28.96 47.31
CA ARG A 210 20.15 28.12 47.29
C ARG A 210 19.03 28.75 46.47
N LEU A 211 18.83 30.08 46.59
CA LEU A 211 17.82 30.78 45.81
C LEU A 211 18.12 30.77 44.32
N VAL A 212 19.37 31.01 43.94
CA VAL A 212 19.79 30.94 42.54
C VAL A 212 19.76 29.54 41.98
N GLN A 213 20.13 28.55 42.80
CA GLN A 213 20.02 27.13 42.39
C GLN A 213 18.57 26.73 42.08
N ALA A 214 17.61 27.16 42.90
CA ALA A 214 16.20 26.95 42.66
C ALA A 214 15.71 27.63 41.36
N GLU A 215 16.21 28.82 41.06
CA GLU A 215 15.89 29.57 39.82
C GLU A 215 16.54 28.90 38.59
N ILE A 216 17.76 28.35 38.71
CA ILE A 216 18.41 27.55 37.67
C ILE A 216 17.55 26.34 37.33
N GLU A 217 17.10 25.58 38.35
CA GLU A 217 16.24 24.43 38.15
C GLU A 217 14.92 24.80 37.47
N ALA A 218 14.29 25.91 37.88
CA ALA A 218 13.05 26.38 37.25
C ALA A 218 13.28 26.80 35.79
N THR A 219 14.38 27.50 35.52
CA THR A 219 14.77 27.96 34.17
C THR A 219 15.11 26.76 33.28
N ALA A 220 15.81 25.73 33.78
CA ALA A 220 16.10 24.52 33.05
C ALA A 220 14.81 23.78 32.62
N VAL A 221 13.83 23.67 33.52
CA VAL A 221 12.52 23.08 33.18
C VAL A 221 11.80 23.89 32.08
N GLU A 222 11.90 25.22 32.10
CA GLU A 222 11.29 26.06 31.08
C GLU A 222 12.03 25.96 29.74
N MET A 223 13.36 25.87 29.76
CA MET A 223 14.18 25.57 28.57
C MET A 223 13.84 24.24 27.93
N ASP A 224 13.65 23.19 28.72
CA ASP A 224 13.24 21.86 28.24
C ASP A 224 11.84 21.88 27.62
N LYS A 225 10.89 22.58 28.21
CA LYS A 225 9.56 22.79 27.62
C LYS A 225 9.63 23.46 26.25
N ASN A 226 10.48 24.50 26.14
CA ASN A 226 10.68 25.21 24.89
C ASN A 226 11.35 24.31 23.82
N ASN A 227 12.30 23.46 24.22
CA ASN A 227 12.91 22.46 23.35
C ASN A 227 11.86 21.50 22.78
N LEU A 228 11.02 20.94 23.64
CA LEU A 228 9.93 20.06 23.22
C LEU A 228 8.95 20.77 22.27
N ALA A 229 8.62 22.03 22.55
CA ALA A 229 7.77 22.83 21.68
C ALA A 229 8.40 23.06 20.30
N LEU A 230 9.71 23.38 20.25
CA LEU A 230 10.44 23.51 18.99
C LEU A 230 10.42 22.23 18.16
N HIS A 231 10.67 21.09 18.80
CA HIS A 231 10.61 19.78 18.10
C HIS A 231 9.22 19.53 17.53
N ALA A 232 8.17 19.76 18.30
CA ALA A 232 6.80 19.61 17.81
C ALA A 232 6.45 20.57 16.66
N ASP A 233 6.95 21.78 16.68
CA ASP A 233 6.71 22.76 15.60
C ASP A 233 7.51 22.44 14.34
N ILE A 234 8.73 21.91 14.48
CA ILE A 234 9.51 21.38 13.33
C ILE A 234 8.79 20.19 12.71
N GLU A 235 8.30 19.25 13.51
CA GLU A 235 7.56 18.08 13.03
C GLU A 235 6.30 18.51 12.26
N LYS A 236 5.48 19.40 12.82
CA LYS A 236 4.31 19.96 12.12
C LYS A 236 4.66 20.68 10.82
N LEU A 237 5.81 21.37 10.79
CA LEU A 237 6.29 22.01 9.57
C LEU A 237 6.62 20.95 8.52
N MET A 238 7.34 19.91 8.88
CA MET A 238 7.70 18.79 8.00
C MET A 238 6.45 18.09 7.46
N ASP A 239 5.49 17.76 8.33
CA ASP A 239 4.21 17.13 7.95
C ASP A 239 3.43 18.00 6.95
N THR A 240 3.39 19.30 7.17
CA THR A 240 2.70 20.25 6.28
C THR A 240 3.29 20.24 4.87
N TYR A 241 4.61 20.24 4.77
CA TYR A 241 5.31 20.21 3.49
C TYR A 241 5.19 18.82 2.82
N ALA A 242 5.41 17.74 3.56
CA ALA A 242 5.21 16.38 3.07
C ALA A 242 3.78 16.17 2.54
N LEU A 243 2.77 16.59 3.31
CA LEU A 243 1.37 16.50 2.91
C LEU A 243 1.08 17.25 1.60
N SER A 244 1.71 18.41 1.39
CA SER A 244 1.52 19.21 0.16
C SER A 244 1.99 18.43 -1.09
N VAL A 245 3.15 17.77 -1.00
CA VAL A 245 3.71 16.96 -2.10
C VAL A 245 2.88 15.71 -2.34
N VAL A 246 2.51 15.01 -1.25
CA VAL A 246 1.70 13.79 -1.34
C VAL A 246 0.34 14.09 -1.96
N LYS A 247 -0.35 15.16 -1.54
CA LYS A 247 -1.62 15.60 -2.13
C LYS A 247 -1.47 15.90 -3.62
N LYS A 248 -0.45 16.64 -4.03
CA LYS A 248 -0.18 16.95 -5.44
C LYS A 248 -0.14 15.69 -6.31
N ARG A 249 0.38 14.58 -5.78
CA ARG A 249 0.48 13.29 -6.49
C ARG A 249 -0.77 12.42 -6.39
N LEU A 250 -1.44 12.38 -5.24
CA LEU A 250 -2.57 11.48 -5.01
C LEU A 250 -3.94 12.10 -5.36
N ASP A 251 -4.12 13.43 -5.25
CA ASP A 251 -5.41 14.07 -5.53
C ASP A 251 -5.91 13.91 -6.98
N PRO A 252 -5.05 13.94 -8.02
CA PRO A 252 -5.50 13.60 -9.38
C PRO A 252 -6.07 12.19 -9.47
N MET A 253 -5.46 11.22 -8.77
CA MET A 253 -5.95 9.84 -8.74
C MET A 253 -7.28 9.72 -7.98
N ARG A 254 -7.45 10.43 -6.85
CA ARG A 254 -8.72 10.49 -6.12
C ARG A 254 -9.86 11.03 -6.98
N LYS A 255 -9.58 12.05 -7.78
CA LYS A 255 -10.57 12.63 -8.70
C LYS A 255 -10.95 11.65 -9.80
N GLU A 256 -9.98 10.95 -10.35
CA GLU A 256 -10.19 9.99 -11.44
C GLU A 256 -10.95 8.76 -10.95
N PHE A 257 -10.54 8.18 -9.82
CA PHE A 257 -11.14 6.97 -9.25
C PHE A 257 -12.24 7.25 -8.23
N LYS A 258 -12.85 8.45 -8.25
CA LYS A 258 -13.87 8.86 -7.28
C LYS A 258 -15.08 7.92 -7.18
N ALA A 259 -15.39 7.20 -8.25
CA ALA A 259 -16.48 6.23 -8.31
C ALA A 259 -16.17 4.94 -7.53
N CYS A 260 -14.91 4.68 -7.18
CA CYS A 260 -14.48 3.50 -6.44
C CYS A 260 -14.05 3.89 -5.01
N GLU A 261 -14.97 3.72 -4.05
CA GLU A 261 -14.72 4.06 -2.64
C GLU A 261 -13.52 3.32 -2.06
N GLY A 262 -13.31 2.06 -2.45
CA GLY A 262 -12.18 1.24 -2.01
C GLY A 262 -10.83 1.84 -2.41
N ILE A 263 -10.69 2.33 -3.65
CA ILE A 263 -9.46 3.01 -4.10
C ILE A 263 -9.27 4.32 -3.33
N VAL A 264 -10.32 5.13 -3.18
CA VAL A 264 -10.24 6.41 -2.46
C VAL A 264 -9.84 6.20 -1.01
N ALA A 265 -10.43 5.21 -0.33
CA ALA A 265 -10.08 4.86 1.05
C ALA A 265 -8.61 4.39 1.16
N HIS A 266 -8.13 3.59 0.20
CA HIS A 266 -6.73 3.17 0.17
C HIS A 266 -5.78 4.35 -0.06
N LEU A 267 -6.08 5.25 -1.00
CA LEU A 267 -5.27 6.45 -1.26
C LEU A 267 -5.20 7.38 -0.02
N ASN A 268 -6.26 7.44 0.79
CA ASN A 268 -6.24 8.18 2.05
C ASN A 268 -5.29 7.52 3.07
N ALA A 269 -5.38 6.20 3.22
CA ALA A 269 -4.50 5.45 4.11
C ALA A 269 -3.02 5.53 3.67
N VAL A 270 -2.75 5.50 2.37
CA VAL A 270 -1.41 5.73 1.81
C VAL A 270 -0.90 7.12 2.15
N GLN A 271 -1.75 8.15 1.99
CA GLN A 271 -1.35 9.53 2.34
C GLN A 271 -0.99 9.65 3.82
N GLU A 272 -1.85 9.16 4.72
CA GLU A 272 -1.61 9.17 6.17
C GLU A 272 -0.29 8.48 6.49
N HIS A 273 -0.10 7.26 6.01
CA HIS A 273 1.11 6.49 6.26
C HIS A 273 2.38 7.15 5.71
N ILE A 274 2.33 7.77 4.51
CA ILE A 274 3.50 8.47 3.94
C ILE A 274 3.86 9.71 4.75
N VAL A 275 2.86 10.47 5.23
CA VAL A 275 3.11 11.65 6.05
C VAL A 275 3.70 11.27 7.40
N GLU A 276 3.17 10.24 8.06
CA GLU A 276 3.71 9.72 9.33
C GLU A 276 5.11 9.12 9.19
N ASN A 277 5.45 8.60 8.00
CA ASN A 277 6.69 7.87 7.75
C ASN A 277 7.51 8.48 6.59
N PHE A 278 7.47 9.80 6.39
CA PHE A 278 8.16 10.45 5.27
C PHE A 278 9.68 10.23 5.29
N ASN A 279 10.26 9.94 6.46
CA ASN A 279 11.68 9.59 6.61
C ASN A 279 12.10 8.38 5.75
N LEU A 280 11.18 7.48 5.41
CA LEU A 280 11.45 6.35 4.50
C LEU A 280 11.84 6.82 3.09
N PHE A 281 11.43 8.03 2.71
CA PHE A 281 11.68 8.62 1.39
C PHE A 281 12.96 9.46 1.36
N ILE A 282 13.53 9.82 2.53
CA ILE A 282 14.75 10.62 2.62
C ILE A 282 15.94 9.66 2.60
N PRO A 283 16.84 9.77 1.59
CA PRO A 283 18.04 8.96 1.58
C PRO A 283 18.91 9.25 2.81
N PRO A 284 19.48 8.24 3.46
CA PRO A 284 20.37 8.47 4.58
C PRO A 284 21.55 9.36 4.11
N LYS A 285 21.82 10.44 4.85
CA LYS A 285 23.03 11.25 4.60
C LYS A 285 24.22 10.31 4.66
N LYS A 286 25.11 10.39 3.68
CA LYS A 286 26.38 9.66 3.68
C LYS A 286 27.17 10.07 4.94
N SER A 287 26.96 9.37 6.04
CA SER A 287 27.82 9.48 7.20
C SER A 287 29.11 8.71 6.87
N GLU A 288 30.25 9.28 7.18
CA GLU A 288 31.58 8.65 7.07
C GLU A 288 31.78 7.47 8.04
N ALA A 289 30.73 7.02 8.70
CA ALA A 289 30.79 5.87 9.61
C ALA A 289 30.82 4.55 8.81
N PRO A 290 31.67 3.58 9.20
CA PRO A 290 31.71 2.26 8.56
C PRO A 290 30.32 1.60 8.65
N PRO A 291 29.93 0.77 7.67
CA PRO A 291 28.60 0.16 7.63
C PRO A 291 28.44 -0.78 8.83
N THR A 292 27.89 -0.25 9.90
CA THR A 292 27.34 -1.08 10.98
C THR A 292 26.17 -1.88 10.41
N GLU A 293 26.07 -3.16 10.77
CA GLU A 293 25.16 -4.18 10.23
C GLU A 293 23.64 -3.84 10.29
N GLN A 294 23.27 -2.63 10.70
CA GLN A 294 21.91 -2.18 10.95
C GLN A 294 21.31 -1.22 9.90
N ALA A 295 22.03 -0.88 8.83
CA ALA A 295 21.38 -0.20 7.71
C ALA A 295 20.32 -1.12 7.11
N PRO A 296 19.05 -0.66 6.90
CA PRO A 296 18.03 -1.50 6.30
C PRO A 296 18.48 -1.92 4.90
N ARG A 297 18.94 -3.17 4.79
CA ARG A 297 19.56 -3.75 3.57
C ARG A 297 18.57 -3.91 2.40
N ASN A 298 17.32 -3.45 2.53
CA ASN A 298 16.32 -3.48 1.49
C ASN A 298 15.52 -2.18 1.41
N ALA A 299 16.13 -1.11 0.92
CA ALA A 299 15.42 0.13 0.59
C ALA A 299 14.21 -0.11 -0.34
N ASN A 300 14.24 -1.16 -1.16
CA ASN A 300 13.11 -1.55 -2.02
C ASN A 300 11.99 -2.28 -1.27
N ALA A 301 12.28 -3.01 -0.20
CA ALA A 301 11.25 -3.71 0.58
C ALA A 301 10.30 -2.71 1.29
N SER A 302 10.81 -1.55 1.71
CA SER A 302 10.01 -0.50 2.34
C SER A 302 8.92 0.08 1.44
N PHE A 303 9.08 0.01 0.11
CA PHE A 303 8.11 0.60 -0.84
C PHE A 303 7.12 -0.41 -1.41
N GLN A 304 7.33 -1.72 -1.22
CA GLN A 304 6.39 -2.76 -1.65
C GLN A 304 5.02 -2.60 -0.99
N GLN A 305 4.98 -2.07 0.24
CA GLN A 305 3.73 -1.78 0.95
C GLN A 305 2.79 -0.80 0.22
N TYR A 306 3.28 -0.03 -0.74
CA TYR A 306 2.48 0.90 -1.56
C TYR A 306 2.11 0.31 -2.93
N GLU A 307 2.54 -0.91 -3.24
CA GLU A 307 2.20 -1.57 -4.49
C GLU A 307 0.75 -2.05 -4.50
N VAL A 308 0.22 -2.23 -5.69
CA VAL A 308 -1.11 -2.78 -5.92
C VAL A 308 -0.94 -4.10 -6.67
N ASN A 309 -1.28 -5.20 -6.01
CA ASN A 309 -1.30 -6.52 -6.64
C ASN A 309 -2.63 -6.72 -7.38
N VAL A 310 -2.58 -6.83 -8.69
CA VAL A 310 -3.75 -7.10 -9.54
C VAL A 310 -3.97 -8.60 -9.61
N LEU A 311 -4.99 -9.10 -8.91
CA LEU A 311 -5.32 -10.52 -8.87
C LEU A 311 -6.12 -10.95 -10.10
N VAL A 312 -7.08 -10.12 -10.53
CA VAL A 312 -7.93 -10.39 -11.69
C VAL A 312 -8.02 -9.11 -12.53
N ASP A 313 -7.76 -9.24 -13.81
CA ASP A 313 -7.93 -8.20 -14.82
C ASP A 313 -8.88 -8.65 -15.90
N GLN A 314 -9.89 -7.85 -16.19
CA GLN A 314 -10.92 -8.10 -17.19
C GLN A 314 -10.88 -7.09 -18.34
N GLU A 315 -9.80 -6.34 -18.53
CA GLU A 315 -9.67 -5.30 -19.58
C GLU A 315 -9.99 -5.85 -20.98
N SER A 316 -9.52 -7.08 -21.27
CA SER A 316 -9.72 -7.72 -22.58
C SER A 316 -10.97 -8.59 -22.67
N THR A 317 -11.66 -8.80 -21.55
CA THR A 317 -12.79 -9.74 -21.46
C THR A 317 -14.08 -9.05 -21.94
N LYS A 318 -14.78 -9.71 -22.88
CA LYS A 318 -16.10 -9.26 -23.36
C LYS A 318 -17.18 -10.22 -22.84
N GLY A 319 -18.02 -9.71 -21.94
CA GLY A 319 -18.99 -10.56 -21.22
C GLY A 319 -18.36 -11.23 -20.01
N ALA A 320 -18.93 -12.34 -19.57
CA ALA A 320 -18.39 -13.12 -18.47
C ALA A 320 -17.13 -13.90 -18.85
N PRO A 321 -16.13 -14.04 -17.96
CA PRO A 321 -14.97 -14.89 -18.21
C PRO A 321 -15.37 -16.37 -18.25
N VAL A 322 -14.75 -17.13 -19.16
CA VAL A 322 -14.88 -18.59 -19.25
C VAL A 322 -13.49 -19.19 -19.05
N ILE A 323 -13.26 -19.75 -17.89
CA ILE A 323 -11.98 -20.34 -17.54
C ILE A 323 -12.07 -21.86 -17.74
N PHE A 324 -11.11 -22.41 -18.45
CA PHE A 324 -10.99 -23.84 -18.69
C PHE A 324 -9.71 -24.38 -18.02
N GLU A 325 -9.88 -25.22 -17.01
CA GLU A 325 -8.77 -25.83 -16.27
C GLU A 325 -8.72 -27.34 -16.55
N THR A 326 -7.63 -27.78 -17.14
CA THR A 326 -7.42 -29.18 -17.51
C THR A 326 -6.73 -30.01 -16.43
N ASN A 327 -6.10 -29.35 -15.47
CA ASN A 327 -5.39 -30.00 -14.37
C ASN A 327 -5.78 -29.30 -13.02
N PRO A 328 -6.99 -29.62 -12.49
CA PRO A 328 -7.55 -28.94 -11.33
C PRO A 328 -6.88 -29.36 -10.01
N THR A 329 -5.60 -29.03 -9.86
CA THR A 329 -4.89 -29.15 -8.58
C THR A 329 -5.34 -28.07 -7.61
N TYR A 330 -5.06 -28.24 -6.31
CA TYR A 330 -5.38 -27.24 -5.29
C TYR A 330 -4.84 -25.83 -5.66
N ASN A 331 -3.57 -25.77 -6.04
CA ASN A 331 -2.93 -24.48 -6.41
C ASN A 331 -3.54 -23.89 -7.69
N ASN A 332 -3.90 -24.71 -8.67
CA ASN A 332 -4.51 -24.24 -9.91
C ASN A 332 -5.95 -23.77 -9.70
N LEU A 333 -6.65 -24.26 -8.69
CA LEU A 333 -8.02 -23.84 -8.37
C LEU A 333 -8.03 -22.62 -7.45
N PHE A 334 -7.32 -22.67 -6.32
CA PHE A 334 -7.42 -21.68 -5.25
C PHE A 334 -6.32 -20.61 -5.29
N GLY A 335 -5.24 -20.86 -6.06
CA GLY A 335 -4.06 -19.98 -6.06
C GLY A 335 -3.04 -20.36 -4.99
N TYR A 336 -1.99 -19.57 -4.92
CA TYR A 336 -0.88 -19.81 -3.98
C TYR A 336 -0.18 -18.49 -3.65
N ILE A 337 0.63 -18.53 -2.61
CA ILE A 337 1.47 -17.39 -2.21
C ILE A 337 2.91 -17.76 -2.56
N GLU A 338 3.55 -16.95 -3.42
CA GLU A 338 4.97 -17.10 -3.73
C GLU A 338 5.81 -16.81 -2.48
N LYS A 339 6.98 -17.44 -2.42
CA LYS A 339 7.95 -17.22 -1.34
C LYS A 339 9.29 -16.85 -1.95
N ARG A 340 9.90 -15.78 -1.45
CA ARG A 340 11.26 -15.40 -1.82
C ARG A 340 12.24 -15.77 -0.71
N ALA A 341 13.32 -16.42 -1.07
CA ALA A 341 14.43 -16.65 -0.15
C ALA A 341 15.30 -15.37 -0.10
N VAL A 342 15.34 -14.74 1.06
CA VAL A 342 16.20 -13.59 1.32
C VAL A 342 17.10 -13.94 2.48
N MET A 343 18.41 -14.06 2.25
CA MET A 343 19.42 -14.42 3.25
C MET A 343 19.08 -15.71 4.05
N GLY A 344 18.53 -16.73 3.36
CA GLY A 344 18.17 -18.00 4.01
C GLY A 344 16.80 -18.00 4.71
N THR A 345 16.10 -16.86 4.81
CA THR A 345 14.76 -16.77 5.35
C THR A 345 13.75 -16.67 4.22
N LEU A 346 12.64 -17.42 4.32
CA LEU A 346 11.54 -17.32 3.37
C LEU A 346 10.64 -16.14 3.77
N MET A 347 10.56 -15.17 2.86
CA MET A 347 9.68 -14.00 3.01
C MET A 347 8.51 -14.11 2.05
N THR A 348 7.38 -13.61 2.49
CA THR A 348 6.16 -13.47 1.68
C THR A 348 5.44 -12.18 2.06
N ASP A 349 4.74 -11.59 1.10
CA ASP A 349 3.89 -10.42 1.31
C ASP A 349 2.64 -10.49 0.39
N PHE A 350 1.75 -9.51 0.52
CA PHE A 350 0.51 -9.48 -0.26
C PHE A 350 0.73 -9.33 -1.78
N THR A 351 1.90 -8.85 -2.23
CA THR A 351 2.22 -8.72 -3.66
C THR A 351 2.58 -10.06 -4.30
N MET A 352 2.85 -11.07 -3.47
CA MET A 352 3.21 -12.43 -3.89
C MET A 352 1.99 -13.38 -3.97
N VAL A 353 0.79 -12.88 -3.66
CA VAL A 353 -0.44 -13.65 -3.81
C VAL A 353 -0.78 -13.79 -5.29
N GLN A 354 -0.91 -15.04 -5.75
CA GLN A 354 -1.26 -15.38 -7.13
C GLN A 354 -2.70 -15.91 -7.17
N ALA A 355 -3.54 -15.21 -7.94
CA ALA A 355 -4.90 -15.66 -8.20
C ALA A 355 -4.92 -16.81 -9.20
N SER A 356 -5.81 -17.78 -8.99
CA SER A 356 -5.98 -18.92 -9.88
C SER A 356 -7.42 -19.03 -10.42
N CYS A 357 -7.77 -20.17 -10.95
CA CYS A 357 -8.96 -20.36 -11.77
C CYS A 357 -10.27 -19.87 -11.13
N LEU A 358 -10.48 -20.09 -9.83
CA LEU A 358 -11.68 -19.63 -9.12
C LEU A 358 -11.75 -18.09 -9.09
N PHE A 359 -10.65 -17.41 -8.75
CA PHE A 359 -10.62 -15.96 -8.77
C PHE A 359 -10.77 -15.38 -10.19
N ARG A 360 -10.12 -16.02 -11.18
CA ARG A 360 -10.19 -15.59 -12.58
C ARG A 360 -11.57 -15.83 -13.20
N ALA A 361 -12.26 -16.89 -12.78
CA ALA A 361 -13.65 -17.15 -13.18
C ALA A 361 -14.61 -16.11 -12.57
N ASN A 362 -14.23 -15.50 -11.44
CA ASN A 362 -14.94 -14.41 -10.78
C ASN A 362 -16.44 -14.70 -10.64
N ASP A 363 -16.75 -15.84 -10.03
CA ASP A 363 -18.08 -16.37 -9.75
C ASP A 363 -18.97 -16.65 -10.99
N VAL A 364 -18.37 -16.81 -12.20
CA VAL A 364 -19.15 -17.05 -13.40
C VAL A 364 -18.94 -18.47 -13.96
N TYR A 365 -17.92 -18.70 -14.80
CA TYR A 365 -17.75 -20.01 -15.44
C TYR A 365 -16.35 -20.57 -15.25
N LEU A 366 -16.29 -21.71 -14.55
CA LEU A 366 -15.11 -22.55 -14.44
C LEU A 366 -15.45 -23.94 -14.99
N LEU A 367 -14.71 -24.37 -16.01
CA LEU A 367 -14.82 -25.68 -16.63
C LEU A 367 -13.64 -26.54 -16.17
N LEU A 368 -13.91 -27.68 -15.55
CA LEU A 368 -12.93 -28.62 -15.02
C LEU A 368 -12.86 -29.90 -15.85
#